data_a28b01a1f6e0a0a9e6bd2078b61dfbc5
#
_entry.id   a28b01a1f6e0a0a9e6bd2078b61dfbc5
#
_cell.length_a   1.000
_cell.length_b   1.000
_cell.length_c   1.000
_cell.angle_alpha   90.00
_cell.angle_beta   90.00
_cell.angle_gamma   90.00
#
_symmetry.space_group_name_H-M   'P 1'
#
loop_
_entity.id
_entity.type
_entity.pdbx_description
1 polymer ?
#
loop_
_entity_poly.entity_id
_entity_poly.type
_entity_poly.pdbx_seq_one_letter_code
_entity_poly.pdbx_strand_id
1 'polypeptide(L)'
;MLDINIDSFAYPDTENKSVLQQVSFTLKQGEHLAVLGESGCGKSTLLHLIYGLINLSDGSIHHNKNKLLGPKHNLIPGEPFMKLVAQELDIMPFISVAENIASHLDRNDRAKDDARVDDLLDVVQLTPFKHVKVKNLSGGQKQRVAIAKALAQQPEVLLLDEPFSSIDTFLKNTLRRSFFNYTRSQ
;
A
#
# COMPACT_ATOMS: atom_id res chain seq x y z
N MET A 1 -14.36 -5.42 6.81
CA MET A 1 -15.01 -4.10 6.77
C MET A 1 -14.10 -3.10 7.48
N LEU A 2 -13.76 -2.00 6.85
CA LEU A 2 -12.94 -0.93 7.39
C LEU A 2 -13.82 0.32 7.59
N ASP A 3 -13.93 0.78 8.83
CA ASP A 3 -14.74 1.93 9.20
C ASP A 3 -13.83 3.08 9.65
N ILE A 4 -13.90 4.20 8.98
CA ILE A 4 -13.13 5.41 9.27
C ILE A 4 -14.08 6.50 9.75
N ASN A 5 -13.78 7.08 10.90
CA ASN A 5 -14.44 8.26 11.41
C ASN A 5 -13.38 9.18 12.05
N ILE A 6 -12.98 10.21 11.33
CA ILE A 6 -11.99 11.21 11.76
C ILE A 6 -12.72 12.53 11.93
N ASP A 7 -12.86 12.98 13.17
CA ASP A 7 -13.51 14.26 13.46
C ASP A 7 -12.59 15.40 13.07
N SER A 8 -11.32 15.35 13.50
CA SER A 8 -10.29 16.29 13.08
C SER A 8 -8.89 15.71 13.23
N PHE A 9 -7.96 16.19 12.41
CA PHE A 9 -6.55 15.89 12.55
C PHE A 9 -5.68 17.09 12.14
N ALA A 10 -4.72 17.45 13.00
CA ALA A 10 -3.65 18.41 12.74
C ALA A 10 -2.31 17.80 13.19
N TYR A 11 -1.23 18.16 12.49
CA TYR A 11 0.11 17.81 12.97
C TYR A 11 0.49 18.69 14.18
N PRO A 12 1.24 18.16 15.16
CA PRO A 12 1.59 18.91 16.38
C PRO A 12 2.31 20.22 16.12
N ASP A 13 3.09 20.29 15.05
CA ASP A 13 3.98 21.43 14.72
C ASP A 13 3.34 22.45 13.77
N THR A 14 2.07 22.31 13.43
CA THR A 14 1.38 23.17 12.45
C THR A 14 0.34 24.07 13.12
N GLU A 15 0.69 25.07 13.91
CA GLU A 15 -0.18 26.13 14.45
C GLU A 15 -1.71 25.80 14.44
N ASN A 16 -2.10 24.57 14.84
CA ASN A 16 -3.47 24.04 14.83
C ASN A 16 -4.20 24.07 13.47
N LYS A 17 -3.50 24.14 12.35
CA LYS A 17 -4.14 24.07 11.05
C LYS A 17 -4.60 22.63 10.80
N SER A 18 -5.89 22.40 10.86
CA SER A 18 -6.47 21.09 10.60
C SER A 18 -6.19 20.64 9.16
N VAL A 19 -5.63 19.45 9.03
CA VAL A 19 -5.32 18.80 7.73
C VAL A 19 -6.50 17.95 7.25
N LEU A 20 -7.20 17.28 8.19
CA LEU A 20 -8.41 16.52 7.91
C LEU A 20 -9.53 16.99 8.84
N GLN A 21 -10.74 17.08 8.31
CA GLN A 21 -11.95 17.44 9.07
C GLN A 21 -13.13 16.63 8.58
N GLN A 22 -13.89 16.04 9.49
CA GLN A 22 -15.14 15.33 9.24
C GLN A 22 -15.04 14.30 8.12
N VAL A 23 -14.01 13.44 8.15
CA VAL A 23 -13.83 12.36 7.20
C VAL A 23 -14.49 11.11 7.75
N SER A 24 -15.59 10.68 7.14
CA SER A 24 -16.30 9.48 7.55
C SER A 24 -16.70 8.63 6.35
N PHE A 25 -16.31 7.37 6.34
CA PHE A 25 -16.72 6.38 5.34
C PHE A 25 -16.48 4.95 5.83
N THR A 26 -17.17 4.02 5.19
CA THR A 26 -17.01 2.59 5.42
C THR A 26 -16.63 1.92 4.12
N LEU A 27 -15.65 1.01 4.15
CA LEU A 27 -15.21 0.20 3.03
C LEU A 27 -15.52 -1.28 3.33
N LYS A 28 -16.25 -1.93 2.44
CA LYS A 28 -16.57 -3.36 2.55
C LYS A 28 -15.51 -4.20 1.83
N GLN A 29 -15.50 -5.49 2.10
CA GLN A 29 -14.65 -6.43 1.38
C GLN A 29 -14.95 -6.39 -0.13
N GLY A 30 -13.89 -6.39 -0.94
CA GLY A 30 -13.97 -6.31 -2.39
C GLY A 30 -14.24 -4.91 -2.97
N GLU A 31 -14.44 -3.90 -2.12
CA GLU A 31 -14.63 -2.51 -2.58
C GLU A 31 -13.29 -1.81 -2.79
N HIS A 32 -13.26 -0.92 -3.78
CA HIS A 32 -12.15 -0.03 -4.06
C HIS A 32 -12.60 1.43 -3.88
N LEU A 33 -11.88 2.18 -3.08
CA LEU A 33 -12.12 3.61 -2.86
C LEU A 33 -10.97 4.43 -3.45
N ALA A 34 -11.29 5.40 -4.27
CA ALA A 34 -10.33 6.40 -4.74
C ALA A 34 -10.51 7.71 -3.98
N VAL A 35 -9.44 8.17 -3.32
CA VAL A 35 -9.40 9.48 -2.67
C VAL A 35 -8.81 10.49 -3.64
N LEU A 36 -9.62 11.48 -4.04
CA LEU A 36 -9.25 12.52 -5.00
C LEU A 36 -9.11 13.86 -4.28
N GLY A 37 -8.20 14.69 -4.75
CA GLY A 37 -7.97 16.03 -4.21
C GLY A 37 -6.65 16.62 -4.69
N GLU A 38 -6.46 17.91 -4.48
CA GLU A 38 -5.23 18.64 -4.81
C GLU A 38 -4.03 18.12 -4.04
N SER A 39 -2.82 18.45 -4.53
CA SER A 39 -1.60 18.15 -3.78
C SER A 39 -1.62 18.87 -2.42
N GLY A 40 -1.27 18.16 -1.35
CA GLY A 40 -1.25 18.72 0.01
C GLY A 40 -2.61 18.74 0.74
N CYS A 41 -3.71 18.26 0.14
CA CYS A 41 -5.03 18.24 0.81
C CYS A 41 -5.20 17.12 1.87
N GLY A 42 -4.14 16.38 2.22
CA GLY A 42 -4.18 15.38 3.30
C GLY A 42 -4.39 13.92 2.87
N LYS A 43 -4.32 13.57 1.57
CA LYS A 43 -4.51 12.18 1.10
C LYS A 43 -3.51 11.20 1.74
N SER A 44 -2.22 11.51 1.70
CA SER A 44 -1.18 10.69 2.33
C SER A 44 -1.34 10.65 3.85
N THR A 45 -1.75 11.76 4.47
CA THR A 45 -2.05 11.83 5.90
C THR A 45 -3.17 10.86 6.27
N LEU A 46 -4.25 10.81 5.49
CA LEU A 46 -5.34 9.85 5.69
C LEU A 46 -4.84 8.41 5.62
N LEU A 47 -4.05 8.06 4.61
CA LEU A 47 -3.47 6.71 4.46
C LEU A 47 -2.53 6.37 5.63
N HIS A 48 -1.72 7.31 6.08
CA HIS A 48 -0.81 7.13 7.23
C HIS A 48 -1.56 6.94 8.54
N LEU A 49 -2.68 7.64 8.75
CA LEU A 49 -3.54 7.43 9.93
C LEU A 49 -4.19 6.05 9.89
N ILE A 50 -4.71 5.61 8.74
CA ILE A 50 -5.32 4.29 8.57
C ILE A 50 -4.28 3.19 8.79
N TYR A 51 -3.07 3.35 8.26
CA TYR A 51 -1.98 2.39 8.41
C TYR A 51 -1.37 2.36 9.82
N GLY A 52 -1.61 3.39 10.63
CA GLY A 52 -1.05 3.49 11.98
C GLY A 52 0.39 4.02 12.01
N LEU A 53 0.83 4.79 11.02
CA LEU A 53 2.09 5.55 11.03
C LEU A 53 2.01 6.81 11.90
N ILE A 54 0.79 7.34 12.08
CA ILE A 54 0.51 8.57 12.81
C ILE A 54 -0.61 8.27 13.81
N ASN A 55 -0.56 8.87 15.00
CA ASN A 55 -1.64 8.74 15.96
C ASN A 55 -2.83 9.62 15.56
N LEU A 56 -4.02 9.04 15.51
CA LEU A 56 -5.24 9.81 15.40
C LEU A 56 -5.52 10.51 16.73
N SER A 57 -5.78 11.82 16.67
CA SER A 57 -6.08 12.63 17.84
C SER A 57 -7.57 12.62 18.19
N ASP A 58 -8.43 12.70 17.17
CA ASP A 58 -9.89 12.83 17.36
C ASP A 58 -10.63 11.98 16.33
N GLY A 59 -11.47 11.06 16.82
CA GLY A 59 -12.18 10.07 16.02
C GLY A 59 -11.74 8.63 16.27
N SER A 60 -12.03 7.74 15.33
CA SER A 60 -11.67 6.32 15.42
C SER A 60 -11.58 5.65 14.06
N ILE A 61 -10.73 4.65 13.97
CA ILE A 61 -10.59 3.77 12.80
C ILE A 61 -10.76 2.34 13.29
N HIS A 62 -11.62 1.56 12.62
CA HIS A 62 -11.88 0.18 13.01
C HIS A 62 -11.77 -0.76 11.81
N HIS A 63 -11.22 -1.95 12.05
CA HIS A 63 -11.30 -3.08 11.12
C HIS A 63 -12.06 -4.23 11.77
N ASN A 64 -13.16 -4.67 11.15
CA ASN A 64 -14.02 -5.74 11.68
C ASN A 64 -14.37 -5.53 13.18
N LYS A 65 -14.77 -4.32 13.57
CA LYS A 65 -15.09 -3.85 14.94
C LYS A 65 -13.87 -3.68 15.88
N ASN A 66 -12.66 -4.09 15.48
CA ASN A 66 -11.45 -3.88 16.27
C ASN A 66 -10.89 -2.48 15.97
N LYS A 67 -10.64 -1.69 17.00
CA LYS A 67 -10.03 -0.36 16.86
C LYS A 67 -8.58 -0.49 16.43
N LEU A 68 -8.22 0.20 15.36
CA LEU A 68 -6.83 0.32 14.91
C LEU A 68 -6.13 1.42 15.72
N LEU A 69 -4.94 1.11 16.18
CA LEU A 69 -4.17 1.96 17.07
C LEU A 69 -2.91 2.46 16.35
N GLY A 70 -2.50 3.67 16.69
CA GLY A 70 -1.28 4.28 16.14
C GLY A 70 0.00 3.96 16.94
N PRO A 71 1.10 4.67 16.63
CA PRO A 71 2.45 4.39 17.18
C PRO A 71 2.57 4.47 18.70
N LYS A 72 1.64 5.14 19.39
CA LYS A 72 1.60 5.15 20.88
C LYS A 72 1.32 3.78 21.50
N HIS A 73 0.74 2.87 20.72
CA HIS A 73 0.30 1.55 21.17
C HIS A 73 1.01 0.41 20.43
N ASN A 74 1.38 0.64 19.16
CA ASN A 74 2.02 -0.33 18.29
C ASN A 74 3.44 0.13 17.93
N LEU A 75 4.46 -0.64 18.32
CA LEU A 75 5.86 -0.34 17.99
C LEU A 75 6.16 -0.43 16.50
N ILE A 76 5.45 -1.33 15.81
CA ILE A 76 5.59 -1.53 14.36
C ILE A 76 4.29 -1.05 13.72
N PRO A 77 4.34 -0.05 12.81
CA PRO A 77 3.17 0.41 12.09
C PRO A 77 2.58 -0.67 11.18
N GLY A 78 1.28 -0.61 11.01
CA GLY A 78 0.52 -1.53 10.16
C GLY A 78 0.13 -2.83 10.88
N GLU A 79 -1.04 -3.31 10.54
CA GLU A 79 -1.54 -4.59 11.04
C GLU A 79 -1.13 -5.72 10.06
N PRO A 80 -1.02 -6.99 10.49
CA PRO A 80 -0.62 -8.11 9.62
C PRO A 80 -1.46 -8.24 8.34
N PHE A 81 -2.76 -7.92 8.45
CA PHE A 81 -3.72 -7.97 7.35
C PHE A 81 -3.66 -6.74 6.43
N MET A 82 -2.83 -5.74 6.72
CA MET A 82 -2.80 -4.46 6.00
C MET A 82 -1.43 -4.20 5.38
N LYS A 83 -1.41 -3.64 4.17
CA LYS A 83 -0.18 -3.17 3.51
C LYS A 83 -0.38 -1.76 2.96
N LEU A 84 0.70 -0.98 3.05
CA LEU A 84 0.80 0.36 2.48
C LEU A 84 1.90 0.39 1.41
N VAL A 85 1.55 0.81 0.21
CA VAL A 85 2.52 1.24 -0.80
C VAL A 85 2.62 2.76 -0.70
N ALA A 86 3.60 3.22 0.05
CA ALA A 86 3.86 4.64 0.25
C ALA A 86 4.63 5.24 -0.94
N GLN A 87 4.68 6.56 -1.00
CA GLN A 87 5.47 7.29 -2.00
C GLN A 87 6.97 6.98 -1.86
N GLU A 88 7.46 6.85 -0.61
CA GLU A 88 8.79 6.29 -0.33
C GLU A 88 8.68 4.76 -0.35
N LEU A 89 9.33 4.14 -1.34
CA LEU A 89 9.18 2.72 -1.61
C LEU A 89 9.98 1.86 -0.62
N ASP A 90 9.28 0.97 0.11
CA ASP A 90 9.92 -0.06 0.93
C ASP A 90 10.43 -1.22 0.05
N ILE A 91 11.60 -1.03 -0.56
CA ILE A 91 12.26 -2.02 -1.42
C ILE A 91 13.75 -2.12 -1.09
N MET A 92 14.30 -3.32 -1.25
CA MET A 92 15.71 -3.60 -1.01
C MET A 92 16.52 -3.47 -2.31
N PRO A 93 17.41 -2.46 -2.43
CA PRO A 93 18.02 -2.11 -3.71
C PRO A 93 19.06 -3.12 -4.20
N PHE A 94 19.67 -3.90 -3.33
CA PHE A 94 20.81 -4.76 -3.64
C PHE A 94 20.47 -6.21 -3.98
N ILE A 95 19.22 -6.61 -3.79
CA ILE A 95 18.70 -7.93 -4.17
C ILE A 95 17.84 -7.83 -5.43
N SER A 96 17.52 -8.97 -6.03
CA SER A 96 16.72 -9.05 -7.25
C SER A 96 15.25 -8.66 -7.03
N VAL A 97 14.53 -8.44 -8.12
CA VAL A 97 13.08 -8.21 -8.11
C VAL A 97 12.35 -9.37 -7.47
N ALA A 98 12.66 -10.61 -7.88
CA ALA A 98 12.05 -11.81 -7.31
C ALA A 98 12.28 -11.93 -5.80
N GLU A 99 13.52 -11.69 -5.33
CA GLU A 99 13.84 -11.73 -3.90
C GLU A 99 13.12 -10.64 -3.11
N ASN A 100 12.92 -9.44 -3.70
CA ASN A 100 12.12 -8.38 -3.08
C ASN A 100 10.66 -8.82 -2.88
N ILE A 101 10.04 -9.39 -3.92
CA ILE A 101 8.65 -9.86 -3.86
C ILE A 101 8.52 -11.00 -2.86
N ALA A 102 9.46 -11.95 -2.87
CA ALA A 102 9.48 -13.11 -1.98
C ALA A 102 9.87 -12.78 -0.53
N SER A 103 10.34 -11.58 -0.23
CA SER A 103 10.95 -11.24 1.07
C SER A 103 10.03 -11.45 2.28
N HIS A 104 8.73 -11.44 2.08
CA HIS A 104 7.70 -11.62 3.10
C HIS A 104 6.87 -12.90 2.94
N LEU A 105 7.27 -13.81 2.05
CA LEU A 105 6.66 -15.12 1.93
C LEU A 105 7.28 -16.09 2.95
N ASP A 106 6.49 -17.04 3.42
CA ASP A 106 6.87 -17.94 4.54
C ASP A 106 8.01 -18.91 4.22
N ARG A 107 8.37 -19.07 2.94
CA ARG A 107 9.41 -19.96 2.43
C ARG A 107 9.30 -21.45 2.84
N ASN A 108 8.13 -21.84 3.37
CA ASN A 108 7.83 -23.22 3.74
C ASN A 108 7.60 -24.12 2.52
N ASP A 109 7.07 -23.53 1.43
CA ASP A 109 6.86 -24.20 0.14
C ASP A 109 7.45 -23.35 -0.99
N ARG A 110 8.69 -23.63 -1.32
CA ARG A 110 9.46 -22.86 -2.30
C ARG A 110 8.81 -22.88 -3.68
N ALA A 111 8.21 -24.00 -4.09
CA ALA A 111 7.58 -24.11 -5.40
C ALA A 111 6.33 -23.22 -5.48
N LYS A 112 5.54 -23.16 -4.42
CA LYS A 112 4.36 -22.30 -4.30
C LYS A 112 4.75 -20.83 -4.27
N ASP A 113 5.80 -20.49 -3.55
CA ASP A 113 6.31 -19.12 -3.44
C ASP A 113 6.88 -18.64 -4.78
N ASP A 114 7.65 -19.46 -5.49
CA ASP A 114 8.19 -19.14 -6.81
C ASP A 114 7.04 -18.92 -7.82
N ALA A 115 6.02 -19.78 -7.82
CA ALA A 115 4.83 -19.60 -8.66
C ALA A 115 4.10 -18.29 -8.33
N ARG A 116 3.95 -17.98 -7.04
CA ARG A 116 3.34 -16.72 -6.58
C ARG A 116 4.13 -15.49 -7.04
N VAL A 117 5.45 -15.55 -6.97
CA VAL A 117 6.33 -14.48 -7.47
C VAL A 117 6.16 -14.30 -8.98
N ASP A 118 6.07 -15.40 -9.75
CA ASP A 118 5.91 -15.34 -11.20
C ASP A 118 4.56 -14.74 -11.59
N ASP A 119 3.46 -15.13 -10.94
CA ASP A 119 2.14 -14.54 -11.14
C ASP A 119 2.16 -13.01 -10.87
N LEU A 120 2.81 -12.59 -9.79
CA LEU A 120 2.89 -11.16 -9.45
C LEU A 120 3.78 -10.38 -10.43
N LEU A 121 4.86 -11.00 -10.92
CA LEU A 121 5.71 -10.39 -11.96
C LEU A 121 4.91 -10.12 -13.25
N ASP A 122 4.01 -11.03 -13.62
CA ASP A 122 3.12 -10.86 -14.77
C ASP A 122 2.11 -9.75 -14.53
N VAL A 123 1.47 -9.71 -13.35
CA VAL A 123 0.52 -8.65 -12.97
C VAL A 123 1.14 -7.26 -13.09
N VAL A 124 2.38 -7.09 -12.62
CA VAL A 124 3.09 -5.81 -12.67
C VAL A 124 3.99 -5.63 -13.91
N GLN A 125 3.97 -6.60 -14.84
CA GLN A 125 4.74 -6.59 -16.10
C GLN A 125 6.25 -6.39 -15.86
N LEU A 126 6.81 -7.18 -14.94
CA LEU A 126 8.24 -7.18 -14.61
C LEU A 126 8.92 -8.54 -14.85
N THR A 127 8.27 -9.50 -15.51
CA THR A 127 8.80 -10.84 -15.80
C THR A 127 10.20 -10.80 -16.43
N PRO A 128 10.52 -9.90 -17.41
CA PRO A 128 11.87 -9.79 -17.95
C PRO A 128 12.94 -9.30 -16.97
N PHE A 129 12.51 -8.72 -15.84
CA PHE A 129 13.40 -8.13 -14.83
C PHE A 129 13.51 -9.00 -13.57
N LYS A 130 12.97 -10.22 -13.56
CA LYS A 130 12.91 -11.14 -12.41
C LYS A 130 14.23 -11.22 -11.62
N HIS A 131 15.35 -11.36 -12.31
CA HIS A 131 16.68 -11.54 -11.71
C HIS A 131 17.53 -10.26 -11.67
N VAL A 132 16.98 -9.12 -12.08
CA VAL A 132 17.68 -7.83 -12.05
C VAL A 132 17.65 -7.27 -10.64
N LYS A 133 18.81 -6.74 -10.17
CA LYS A 133 18.87 -6.03 -8.88
C LYS A 133 18.07 -4.75 -8.95
N VAL A 134 17.26 -4.47 -7.92
CA VAL A 134 16.32 -3.35 -7.89
C VAL A 134 17.00 -1.99 -8.03
N LYS A 135 18.26 -1.84 -7.57
CA LYS A 135 19.03 -0.60 -7.77
C LYS A 135 19.18 -0.20 -9.25
N ASN A 136 19.18 -1.17 -10.16
CA ASN A 136 19.36 -0.97 -11.61
C ASN A 136 18.06 -0.67 -12.36
N LEU A 137 16.93 -0.60 -11.66
CA LEU A 137 15.62 -0.35 -12.24
C LEU A 137 15.30 1.16 -12.32
N SER A 138 14.46 1.54 -13.29
CA SER A 138 13.87 2.88 -13.35
C SER A 138 12.91 3.14 -12.15
N GLY A 139 12.56 4.41 -11.90
CA GLY A 139 11.60 4.78 -10.84
C GLY A 139 10.26 4.07 -10.99
N GLY A 140 9.69 4.05 -12.19
CA GLY A 140 8.43 3.35 -12.45
C GLY A 140 8.53 1.82 -12.33
N GLN A 141 9.70 1.22 -12.63
CA GLN A 141 9.94 -0.19 -12.38
C GLN A 141 10.03 -0.49 -10.87
N LYS A 142 10.72 0.36 -10.10
CA LYS A 142 10.80 0.25 -8.64
C LYS A 142 9.42 0.36 -7.99
N GLN A 143 8.58 1.27 -8.46
CA GLN A 143 7.20 1.41 -7.98
C GLN A 143 6.40 0.14 -8.22
N ARG A 144 6.55 -0.50 -9.39
CA ARG A 144 5.91 -1.79 -9.70
C ARG A 144 6.41 -2.94 -8.81
N VAL A 145 7.70 -2.96 -8.46
CA VAL A 145 8.24 -3.91 -7.47
C VAL A 145 7.57 -3.73 -6.11
N ALA A 146 7.42 -2.49 -5.62
CA ALA A 146 6.76 -2.21 -4.34
C ALA A 146 5.29 -2.67 -4.33
N ILE A 147 4.56 -2.47 -5.43
CA ILE A 147 3.18 -2.97 -5.58
C ILE A 147 3.15 -4.51 -5.51
N ALA A 148 4.01 -5.20 -6.26
CA ALA A 148 4.06 -6.67 -6.26
C ALA A 148 4.45 -7.23 -4.87
N LYS A 149 5.43 -6.61 -4.20
CA LYS A 149 5.84 -6.96 -2.84
C LYS A 149 4.67 -6.83 -1.84
N ALA A 150 3.89 -5.76 -1.93
CA ALA A 150 2.72 -5.55 -1.07
C ALA A 150 1.61 -6.58 -1.33
N LEU A 151 1.40 -6.99 -2.59
CA LEU A 151 0.42 -8.02 -2.97
C LEU A 151 0.84 -9.44 -2.59
N ALA A 152 2.15 -9.69 -2.41
CA ALA A 152 2.68 -11.04 -2.16
C ALA A 152 2.05 -11.69 -0.92
N GLN A 153 1.79 -10.93 0.11
CA GLN A 153 1.20 -11.39 1.38
C GLN A 153 -0.34 -11.47 1.37
N GLN A 154 -1.01 -11.18 0.26
CA GLN A 154 -2.48 -11.20 0.15
C GLN A 154 -3.17 -10.38 1.26
N PRO A 155 -2.87 -9.08 1.39
CA PRO A 155 -3.46 -8.29 2.45
C PRO A 155 -4.98 -8.14 2.27
N GLU A 156 -5.73 -8.15 3.37
CA GLU A 156 -7.17 -7.84 3.36
C GLU A 156 -7.43 -6.36 3.05
N VAL A 157 -6.49 -5.48 3.46
CA VAL A 157 -6.54 -4.04 3.21
C VAL A 157 -5.25 -3.59 2.54
N LEU A 158 -5.37 -3.03 1.34
CA LEU A 158 -4.25 -2.47 0.59
C LEU A 158 -4.43 -0.96 0.43
N LEU A 159 -3.49 -0.21 0.99
CA LEU A 159 -3.42 1.24 0.90
C LEU A 159 -2.38 1.64 -0.14
N LEU A 160 -2.74 2.56 -1.04
CA LEU A 160 -1.90 2.96 -2.15
C LEU A 160 -1.79 4.48 -2.20
N ASP A 161 -0.58 5.01 -2.00
CA ASP A 161 -0.30 6.44 -2.13
C ASP A 161 0.36 6.73 -3.48
N GLU A 162 -0.40 7.26 -4.41
CA GLU A 162 0.00 7.57 -5.79
C GLU A 162 0.75 6.42 -6.53
N PRO A 163 0.25 5.16 -6.49
CA PRO A 163 1.01 3.97 -6.86
C PRO A 163 1.40 3.90 -8.35
N PHE A 164 0.90 4.81 -9.17
CA PHE A 164 1.15 4.84 -10.60
C PHE A 164 1.73 6.18 -11.08
N SER A 165 2.18 7.07 -10.16
CA SER A 165 2.65 8.42 -10.51
C SER A 165 3.88 8.40 -11.42
N SER A 166 4.88 7.55 -11.13
CA SER A 166 6.15 7.45 -11.86
C SER A 166 6.11 6.52 -13.07
N ILE A 167 4.91 6.02 -13.45
CA ILE A 167 4.76 5.05 -14.54
C ILE A 167 4.37 5.77 -15.83
N ASP A 168 5.00 5.36 -16.93
CA ASP A 168 4.70 5.86 -18.27
C ASP A 168 3.21 5.74 -18.62
N THR A 169 2.67 6.74 -19.31
CA THR A 169 1.24 6.86 -19.61
C THR A 169 0.70 5.67 -20.40
N PHE A 170 1.47 5.12 -21.36
CA PHE A 170 1.02 3.98 -22.17
C PHE A 170 0.89 2.72 -21.29
N LEU A 171 1.86 2.49 -20.42
CA LEU A 171 1.90 1.33 -19.54
C LEU A 171 0.88 1.45 -18.39
N LYS A 172 0.63 2.68 -17.93
CA LYS A 172 -0.24 2.96 -16.76
C LYS A 172 -1.64 2.33 -16.88
N ASN A 173 -2.29 2.45 -18.01
CA ASN A 173 -3.64 1.95 -18.22
C ASN A 173 -3.70 0.42 -18.21
N THR A 174 -2.76 -0.22 -18.87
CA THR A 174 -2.65 -1.69 -18.92
C THR A 174 -2.35 -2.24 -17.53
N LEU A 175 -1.40 -1.63 -16.83
CA LEU A 175 -1.02 -2.01 -15.47
C LEU A 175 -2.18 -1.86 -14.49
N ARG A 176 -2.90 -0.73 -14.53
CA ARG A 176 -4.10 -0.53 -13.68
C ARG A 176 -5.12 -1.63 -13.91
N ARG A 177 -5.40 -1.96 -15.19
CA ARG A 177 -6.34 -3.03 -15.51
C ARG A 177 -5.90 -4.38 -14.94
N SER A 178 -4.63 -4.78 -15.14
CA SER A 178 -4.08 -6.02 -14.61
C SER A 178 -4.15 -6.06 -13.09
N PHE A 179 -3.75 -4.97 -12.44
CA PHE A 179 -3.80 -4.81 -10.99
C PHE A 179 -5.22 -4.95 -10.43
N PHE A 180 -6.20 -4.21 -10.95
CA PHE A 180 -7.58 -4.28 -10.45
C PHE A 180 -8.27 -5.60 -10.78
N ASN A 181 -7.98 -6.22 -11.92
CA ASN A 181 -8.47 -7.57 -12.21
C ASN A 181 -7.91 -8.58 -11.21
N TYR A 182 -6.62 -8.50 -10.93
CA TYR A 182 -5.97 -9.37 -9.95
C TYR A 182 -6.56 -9.18 -8.54
N THR A 183 -6.69 -7.95 -8.04
CA THR A 183 -7.24 -7.69 -6.69
C THR A 183 -8.71 -8.08 -6.55
N ARG A 184 -9.47 -8.16 -7.64
CA ARG A 184 -10.87 -8.66 -7.64
C ARG A 184 -10.98 -10.18 -7.65
N SER A 185 -9.95 -10.88 -8.07
CA SER A 185 -9.93 -12.35 -8.17
C SER A 185 -9.42 -13.02 -6.88
N GLN A 186 -8.91 -12.24 -5.92
CA GLN A 186 -8.46 -12.71 -4.61
C GLN A 186 -9.59 -12.60 -3.59
#